data_682d6d190cd4baadd4318f546543cde1
#
_entry.id   682d6d190cd4baadd4318f546543cde1
#
_cell.length_a   1.000
_cell.length_b   1.000
_cell.length_c   1.000
_cell.angle_alpha   90.00
_cell.angle_beta   90.00
_cell.angle_gamma   90.00
#
_symmetry.space_group_name_H-M   'P 1'
#
loop_
_entity.id
_entity.type
_entity.pdbx_description
1 polymer ?
#
loop_
_entity_poly.entity_id
_entity_poly.type
_entity_poly.pdbx_seq_one_letter_code
_entity_poly.pdbx_strand_id
1 'polypeptide(L)'
;MQGGNQPVDKSGQTIERMFSAVAPRYDLLNRLLSANLDQRWRRKAADALTLANGAPVLDVCAGTGDQALALRKRTPRVLAADFSVPMLRIAHRKFSRILAPKPAGFASDTLQLPLPSKSLGAITVSFGLRNVADLDAALREMHRVLKSDGETAILEFALPRSDLLRKPYLFYFRNILPRIGGWLSPRGSAYTYLPDSVMQFPQREEFTRRMEDVGFRDAHWHDLTGGIVCLYTGRRDS
;
A
#
# COMPACT_ATOMS: atom_id res chain seq x y z
N MET A 1 26.82 17.39 12.09
CA MET A 1 27.05 16.00 11.67
C MET A 1 26.02 15.70 10.56
N GLN A 2 26.48 15.65 9.33
CA GLN A 2 25.68 15.32 8.16
C GLN A 2 25.46 13.81 8.16
N GLY A 3 24.29 13.35 8.63
CA GLY A 3 23.83 11.99 8.41
C GLY A 3 23.46 11.85 6.94
N GLY A 4 24.40 11.36 6.14
CA GLY A 4 24.12 11.02 4.73
C GLY A 4 22.97 10.03 4.66
N ASN A 5 21.93 10.42 3.92
CA ASN A 5 20.76 9.61 3.63
C ASN A 5 21.21 8.45 2.74
N GLN A 6 21.64 7.32 3.34
CA GLN A 6 21.98 6.14 2.55
C GLN A 6 20.71 5.62 1.88
N PRO A 7 20.77 5.20 0.61
CA PRO A 7 19.61 4.64 -0.06
C PRO A 7 19.13 3.41 0.73
N VAL A 8 17.83 3.37 0.97
CA VAL A 8 17.17 2.27 1.67
C VAL A 8 17.26 1.01 0.81
N ASP A 9 17.77 -0.09 1.38
CA ASP A 9 17.80 -1.38 0.68
C ASP A 9 16.37 -1.90 0.49
N LYS A 10 15.90 -1.86 -0.76
CA LYS A 10 14.59 -2.35 -1.20
C LYS A 10 14.69 -3.71 -1.92
N SER A 11 15.77 -4.46 -1.71
CA SER A 11 15.84 -5.83 -2.23
C SER A 11 14.68 -6.67 -1.70
N GLY A 12 14.05 -7.46 -2.56
CA GLY A 12 12.88 -8.26 -2.21
C GLY A 12 13.12 -9.14 -0.97
N GLN A 13 14.31 -9.72 -0.85
CA GLN A 13 14.69 -10.56 0.31
C GLN A 13 14.76 -9.78 1.63
N THR A 14 15.28 -8.55 1.60
CA THR A 14 15.35 -7.70 2.80
C THR A 14 13.97 -7.27 3.23
N ILE A 15 13.13 -6.82 2.30
CA ILE A 15 11.75 -6.43 2.54
C ILE A 15 10.92 -7.61 3.05
N GLU A 16 11.04 -8.80 2.43
CA GLU A 16 10.33 -9.99 2.87
C GLU A 16 10.69 -10.39 4.30
N ARG A 17 12.00 -10.45 4.62
CA ARG A 17 12.46 -10.79 5.98
C ARG A 17 11.95 -9.80 7.02
N MET A 18 11.97 -8.51 6.69
CA MET A 18 11.51 -7.45 7.57
C MET A 18 10.01 -7.58 7.88
N PHE A 19 9.16 -7.73 6.84
CA PHE A 19 7.72 -7.87 7.03
C PHE A 19 7.33 -9.22 7.63
N SER A 20 8.01 -10.29 7.27
CA SER A 20 7.77 -11.61 7.88
C SER A 20 8.03 -11.63 9.38
N ALA A 21 9.05 -10.90 9.84
CA ALA A 21 9.38 -10.80 11.27
C ALA A 21 8.31 -10.06 12.09
N VAL A 22 7.63 -9.09 11.51
CA VAL A 22 6.59 -8.29 12.19
C VAL A 22 5.18 -8.81 11.94
N ALA A 23 5.00 -9.74 11.00
CA ALA A 23 3.70 -10.22 10.56
C ALA A 23 2.72 -10.59 11.70
N PRO A 24 3.11 -11.31 12.77
CA PRO A 24 2.17 -11.69 13.84
C PRO A 24 1.57 -10.51 14.61
N ARG A 25 2.26 -9.37 14.64
CA ARG A 25 1.84 -8.15 15.36
C ARG A 25 1.51 -6.99 14.43
N TYR A 26 1.63 -7.17 13.12
CA TYR A 26 1.52 -6.14 12.10
C TYR A 26 0.22 -5.35 12.20
N ASP A 27 -0.91 -6.03 12.27
CA ASP A 27 -2.23 -5.40 12.36
C ASP A 27 -2.40 -4.59 13.64
N LEU A 28 -1.99 -5.17 14.77
CA LEU A 28 -2.06 -4.49 16.08
C LEU A 28 -1.24 -3.21 16.06
N LEU A 29 -0.02 -3.29 15.54
CA LEU A 29 0.89 -2.16 15.46
C LEU A 29 0.35 -1.07 14.53
N ASN A 30 -0.13 -1.43 13.35
CA ASN A 30 -0.73 -0.46 12.43
C ASN A 30 -1.93 0.26 13.05
N ARG A 31 -2.82 -0.46 13.72
CA ARG A 31 -3.97 0.13 14.41
C ARG A 31 -3.57 1.04 15.55
N LEU A 32 -2.62 0.62 16.38
CA LEU A 32 -2.13 1.42 17.48
C LEU A 32 -1.43 2.70 16.99
N LEU A 33 -0.53 2.57 16.02
CA LEU A 33 0.27 3.68 15.50
C LEU A 33 -0.55 4.66 14.65
N SER A 34 -1.62 4.20 14.00
CA SER A 34 -2.54 5.05 13.25
C SER A 34 -3.75 5.52 14.06
N ALA A 35 -3.84 5.18 15.34
CA ALA A 35 -5.07 5.36 16.15
C ALA A 35 -6.31 4.80 15.42
N ASN A 36 -6.16 3.65 14.75
CA ASN A 36 -7.19 2.97 13.95
C ASN A 36 -7.69 3.75 12.72
N LEU A 37 -7.00 4.83 12.33
CA LEU A 37 -7.34 5.61 11.14
C LEU A 37 -7.04 4.85 9.83
N ASP A 38 -6.12 3.88 9.87
CA ASP A 38 -5.80 3.03 8.72
C ASP A 38 -7.03 2.36 8.12
N GLN A 39 -7.98 1.93 8.93
CA GLN A 39 -9.24 1.32 8.49
C GLN A 39 -10.15 2.33 7.76
N ARG A 40 -10.10 3.61 8.14
CA ARG A 40 -10.85 4.68 7.45
C ARG A 40 -10.20 5.02 6.12
N TRP A 41 -8.87 5.07 6.07
CA TRP A 41 -8.14 5.34 4.83
C TRP A 41 -8.37 4.23 3.80
N ARG A 42 -8.31 2.96 4.21
CA ARG A 42 -8.58 1.80 3.36
C ARG A 42 -10.01 1.80 2.81
N ARG A 43 -10.99 2.17 3.63
CA ARG A 43 -12.37 2.34 3.14
C ARG A 43 -12.46 3.45 2.10
N LYS A 44 -11.85 4.61 2.33
CA LYS A 44 -11.81 5.70 1.35
C LYS A 44 -11.18 5.27 0.03
N ALA A 45 -10.10 4.50 0.05
CA ALA A 45 -9.49 3.96 -1.16
C ALA A 45 -10.43 2.99 -1.89
N ALA A 46 -11.11 2.10 -1.16
CA ALA A 46 -12.11 1.22 -1.77
C ALA A 46 -13.30 2.02 -2.33
N ASP A 47 -13.73 3.10 -1.65
CA ASP A 47 -14.84 3.95 -2.05
C ASP A 47 -14.52 4.85 -3.25
N ALA A 48 -13.25 5.13 -3.49
CA ALA A 48 -12.79 5.90 -4.65
C ALA A 48 -12.90 5.13 -5.98
N LEU A 49 -13.09 3.80 -5.93
CA LEU A 49 -13.24 2.97 -7.12
C LEU A 49 -14.73 2.85 -7.50
N THR A 50 -15.05 2.99 -8.77
CA THR A 50 -16.42 2.84 -9.28
C THR A 50 -16.86 1.37 -9.29
N LEU A 51 -15.90 0.43 -9.50
CA LEU A 51 -16.10 -1.02 -9.52
C LEU A 51 -17.22 -1.46 -10.49
N ALA A 52 -17.28 -0.84 -11.65
CA ALA A 52 -18.30 -1.13 -12.66
C ALA A 52 -18.18 -2.59 -13.15
N ASN A 53 -19.33 -3.19 -13.45
CA ASN A 53 -19.49 -4.42 -14.23
C ASN A 53 -18.92 -5.74 -13.66
N GLY A 54 -18.72 -5.86 -12.34
CA GLY A 54 -18.34 -7.12 -11.71
C GLY A 54 -16.99 -7.69 -12.15
N ALA A 55 -16.11 -6.86 -12.73
CA ALA A 55 -14.76 -7.26 -13.05
C ALA A 55 -13.93 -7.51 -11.78
N PRO A 56 -12.93 -8.42 -11.79
CA PRO A 56 -12.09 -8.68 -10.66
C PRO A 56 -11.30 -7.44 -10.23
N VAL A 57 -11.11 -7.27 -8.92
CA VAL A 57 -10.28 -6.24 -8.31
C VAL A 57 -9.09 -6.89 -7.61
N LEU A 58 -7.90 -6.36 -7.82
CA LEU A 58 -6.69 -6.84 -7.18
C LEU A 58 -6.20 -5.85 -6.11
N ASP A 59 -5.95 -6.36 -4.93
CA ASP A 59 -5.16 -5.69 -3.89
C ASP A 59 -3.71 -6.19 -3.99
N VAL A 60 -2.79 -5.31 -4.39
CA VAL A 60 -1.35 -5.62 -4.54
C VAL A 60 -0.61 -5.14 -3.30
N CYS A 61 0.45 -5.84 -2.91
CA CYS A 61 1.10 -5.67 -1.61
C CYS A 61 0.08 -5.79 -0.47
N ALA A 62 -0.79 -6.79 -0.59
CA ALA A 62 -1.97 -6.96 0.27
C ALA A 62 -1.65 -7.19 1.75
N GLY A 63 -0.43 -7.65 2.05
CA GLY A 63 0.01 -7.94 3.40
C GLY A 63 -0.93 -8.91 4.10
N THR A 64 -1.48 -8.47 5.21
CA THR A 64 -2.43 -9.25 6.01
C THR A 64 -3.89 -9.16 5.51
N GLY A 65 -4.14 -8.53 4.35
CA GLY A 65 -5.42 -8.55 3.65
C GLY A 65 -6.47 -7.54 4.11
N ASP A 66 -6.12 -6.53 4.90
CA ASP A 66 -7.11 -5.56 5.40
C ASP A 66 -7.74 -4.72 4.27
N GLN A 67 -6.97 -4.36 3.23
CA GLN A 67 -7.52 -3.67 2.07
C GLN A 67 -8.42 -4.59 1.24
N ALA A 68 -8.02 -5.84 1.02
CA ALA A 68 -8.86 -6.84 0.35
C ALA A 68 -10.20 -7.05 1.07
N LEU A 69 -10.22 -7.01 2.41
CA LEU A 69 -11.44 -7.08 3.21
C LEU A 69 -12.30 -5.81 3.06
N ALA A 70 -11.70 -4.64 2.90
CA ALA A 70 -12.44 -3.40 2.63
C ALA A 70 -13.11 -3.47 1.24
N LEU A 71 -12.38 -3.92 0.21
CA LEU A 71 -12.89 -4.12 -1.16
C LEU A 71 -14.01 -5.17 -1.21
N ARG A 72 -13.88 -6.25 -0.43
CA ARG A 72 -14.88 -7.32 -0.37
C ARG A 72 -16.29 -6.82 0.03
N LYS A 73 -16.37 -5.72 0.76
CA LYS A 73 -17.66 -5.09 1.10
C LYS A 73 -18.35 -4.43 -0.11
N ARG A 74 -17.60 -4.19 -1.20
CA ARG A 74 -18.07 -3.51 -2.39
C ARG A 74 -18.21 -4.42 -3.61
N THR A 75 -17.39 -5.48 -3.68
CA THR A 75 -17.42 -6.44 -4.78
C THR A 75 -17.13 -7.85 -4.29
N PRO A 76 -17.77 -8.88 -4.89
CA PRO A 76 -17.48 -10.27 -4.54
C PRO A 76 -16.16 -10.79 -5.13
N ARG A 77 -15.61 -10.16 -6.16
CA ARG A 77 -14.46 -10.66 -6.93
C ARG A 77 -13.19 -9.93 -6.53
N VAL A 78 -12.63 -10.27 -5.37
CA VAL A 78 -11.40 -9.69 -4.85
C VAL A 78 -10.27 -10.71 -4.90
N LEU A 79 -9.16 -10.29 -5.49
CA LEU A 79 -7.87 -10.96 -5.48
C LEU A 79 -6.92 -10.19 -4.54
N ALA A 80 -6.00 -10.89 -3.89
CA ALA A 80 -5.00 -10.30 -3.01
C ALA A 80 -3.63 -10.92 -3.31
N ALA A 81 -2.68 -10.09 -3.72
CA ALA A 81 -1.33 -10.52 -4.04
C ALA A 81 -0.32 -9.89 -3.08
N ASP A 82 0.60 -10.68 -2.59
CA ASP A 82 1.72 -10.20 -1.78
C ASP A 82 2.96 -11.05 -2.01
N PHE A 83 4.12 -10.44 -1.86
CA PHE A 83 5.40 -11.15 -1.95
C PHE A 83 5.66 -12.04 -0.72
N SER A 84 5.18 -11.64 0.45
CA SER A 84 5.39 -12.32 1.73
C SER A 84 4.36 -13.41 1.98
N VAL A 85 4.76 -14.67 1.83
CA VAL A 85 3.92 -15.84 2.18
C VAL A 85 3.46 -15.83 3.65
N PRO A 86 4.28 -15.47 4.65
CA PRO A 86 3.81 -15.32 6.03
C PRO A 86 2.68 -14.31 6.21
N MET A 87 2.72 -13.18 5.50
CA MET A 87 1.63 -12.19 5.50
C MET A 87 0.34 -12.78 4.90
N LEU A 88 0.45 -13.44 3.75
CA LEU A 88 -0.69 -14.08 3.08
C LEU A 88 -1.34 -15.18 3.92
N ARG A 89 -0.56 -15.91 4.73
CA ARG A 89 -1.14 -16.88 5.68
C ARG A 89 -2.03 -16.22 6.72
N ILE A 90 -1.70 -15.01 7.15
CA ILE A 90 -2.55 -14.22 8.06
C ILE A 90 -3.79 -13.72 7.31
N ALA A 91 -3.61 -13.18 6.09
CA ALA A 91 -4.72 -12.79 5.24
C ALA A 91 -5.71 -13.95 5.02
N HIS A 92 -5.20 -15.13 4.66
CA HIS A 92 -6.03 -16.32 4.44
C HIS A 92 -6.83 -16.70 5.70
N ARG A 93 -6.22 -16.64 6.90
CA ARG A 93 -6.93 -16.86 8.17
C ARG A 93 -8.04 -15.84 8.41
N LYS A 94 -7.85 -14.57 8.02
CA LYS A 94 -8.91 -13.56 8.08
C LYS A 94 -10.02 -13.85 7.06
N PHE A 95 -9.66 -14.19 5.83
CA PHE A 95 -10.61 -14.51 4.77
C PHE A 95 -11.46 -15.76 5.08
N SER A 96 -10.88 -16.75 5.79
CA SER A 96 -11.64 -17.94 6.18
C SER A 96 -12.75 -17.66 7.18
N ARG A 97 -12.67 -16.55 7.93
CA ARG A 97 -13.63 -16.17 8.99
C ARG A 97 -14.84 -15.37 8.48
N ILE A 98 -14.84 -14.96 7.22
CA ILE A 98 -15.95 -14.23 6.62
C ILE A 98 -16.81 -15.15 5.75
N LEU A 99 -18.06 -14.74 5.53
CA LEU A 99 -18.97 -15.44 4.62
C LEU A 99 -18.50 -15.31 3.15
N ALA A 100 -18.81 -16.34 2.36
CA ALA A 100 -18.52 -16.33 0.92
C ALA A 100 -19.27 -15.18 0.19
N PRO A 101 -18.75 -14.71 -0.93
CA PRO A 101 -17.48 -15.03 -1.53
C PRO A 101 -16.29 -14.42 -0.76
N LYS A 102 -15.18 -15.15 -0.71
CA LYS A 102 -13.96 -14.76 0.01
C LYS A 102 -12.92 -14.22 -0.95
N PRO A 103 -12.08 -13.22 -0.55
CA PRO A 103 -10.92 -12.86 -1.36
C PRO A 103 -10.02 -14.07 -1.61
N ALA A 104 -9.46 -14.17 -2.82
CA ALA A 104 -8.47 -15.18 -3.17
C ALA A 104 -7.06 -14.60 -3.06
N GLY A 105 -6.24 -15.18 -2.18
CA GLY A 105 -4.84 -14.75 -1.96
C GLY A 105 -3.84 -15.61 -2.71
N PHE A 106 -2.82 -15.00 -3.32
CA PHE A 106 -1.70 -15.68 -3.98
C PHE A 106 -0.39 -14.94 -3.81
N ALA A 107 0.72 -15.69 -3.82
CA ALA A 107 2.06 -15.10 -3.74
C ALA A 107 2.48 -14.56 -5.11
N SER A 108 2.96 -13.31 -5.14
CA SER A 108 3.43 -12.68 -6.38
C SER A 108 4.31 -11.48 -6.10
N ASP A 109 5.28 -11.27 -6.99
CA ASP A 109 5.99 -10.00 -7.09
C ASP A 109 5.10 -8.98 -7.84
N THR A 110 5.02 -7.76 -7.29
CA THR A 110 4.30 -6.64 -7.91
C THR A 110 4.91 -6.21 -9.25
N LEU A 111 6.21 -6.49 -9.44
CA LEU A 111 6.91 -6.19 -10.69
C LEU A 111 6.57 -7.17 -11.82
N GLN A 112 5.99 -8.33 -11.50
CA GLN A 112 5.63 -9.38 -12.44
C GLN A 112 4.39 -10.15 -11.96
N LEU A 113 3.21 -9.59 -12.21
CA LEU A 113 1.94 -10.20 -11.81
C LEU A 113 1.58 -11.38 -12.73
N PRO A 114 1.25 -12.58 -12.18
CA PRO A 114 0.88 -13.74 -12.96
C PRO A 114 -0.56 -13.64 -13.50
N LEU A 115 -0.90 -12.51 -14.08
CA LEU A 115 -2.23 -12.19 -14.58
C LEU A 115 -2.14 -11.73 -16.05
N PRO A 116 -3.12 -12.08 -16.87
CA PRO A 116 -3.19 -11.59 -18.25
C PRO A 116 -3.29 -10.07 -18.31
N SER A 117 -2.75 -9.46 -19.36
CA SER A 117 -3.00 -8.05 -19.66
C SER A 117 -4.49 -7.81 -19.83
N LYS A 118 -4.96 -6.61 -19.43
CA LYS A 118 -6.36 -6.19 -19.59
C LYS A 118 -7.37 -7.16 -18.94
N SER A 119 -7.08 -7.70 -17.75
CA SER A 119 -7.93 -8.68 -17.06
C SER A 119 -8.68 -8.14 -15.86
N LEU A 120 -8.21 -7.04 -15.24
CA LEU A 120 -8.75 -6.49 -14.00
C LEU A 120 -9.58 -5.22 -14.25
N GLY A 121 -10.66 -5.05 -13.50
CA GLY A 121 -11.45 -3.82 -13.50
C GLY A 121 -10.86 -2.73 -12.62
N ALA A 122 -10.19 -3.11 -11.54
CA ALA A 122 -9.49 -2.17 -10.68
C ALA A 122 -8.30 -2.81 -9.96
N ILE A 123 -7.41 -1.96 -9.48
CA ILE A 123 -6.24 -2.35 -8.69
C ILE A 123 -6.07 -1.40 -7.51
N THR A 124 -5.72 -1.94 -6.34
CA THR A 124 -5.38 -1.12 -5.17
C THR A 124 -4.03 -1.49 -4.61
N VAL A 125 -3.38 -0.51 -4.00
CA VAL A 125 -2.22 -0.71 -3.14
C VAL A 125 -2.39 0.14 -1.90
N SER A 126 -2.16 -0.44 -0.73
CA SER A 126 -2.20 0.33 0.52
C SER A 126 -0.92 0.17 1.31
N PHE A 127 -0.10 1.23 1.32
CA PHE A 127 1.15 1.33 2.07
C PHE A 127 2.25 0.34 1.63
N GLY A 128 2.24 -0.03 0.34
CA GLY A 128 3.13 -1.05 -0.23
C GLY A 128 4.14 -0.52 -1.23
N LEU A 129 3.78 0.46 -2.08
CA LEU A 129 4.61 0.88 -3.21
C LEU A 129 5.95 1.49 -2.82
N ARG A 130 6.05 2.14 -1.67
CA ARG A 130 7.34 2.66 -1.18
C ARG A 130 8.39 1.57 -0.94
N ASN A 131 7.96 0.31 -0.82
CA ASN A 131 8.81 -0.85 -0.54
C ASN A 131 9.22 -1.63 -1.80
N VAL A 132 8.65 -1.32 -2.96
CA VAL A 132 9.03 -2.01 -4.21
C VAL A 132 10.40 -1.55 -4.69
N ALA A 133 11.12 -2.44 -5.34
CA ALA A 133 12.48 -2.16 -5.83
C ALA A 133 12.48 -1.14 -6.98
N ASP A 134 11.49 -1.23 -7.88
CA ASP A 134 11.30 -0.32 -9.02
C ASP A 134 9.84 0.13 -9.07
N LEU A 135 9.63 1.39 -8.69
CA LEU A 135 8.29 1.99 -8.63
C LEU A 135 7.64 2.10 -10.02
N ASP A 136 8.41 2.53 -11.01
CA ASP A 136 7.88 2.74 -12.35
C ASP A 136 7.58 1.41 -13.04
N ALA A 137 8.38 0.36 -12.80
CA ALA A 137 8.06 -0.99 -13.25
C ALA A 137 6.78 -1.52 -12.58
N ALA A 138 6.58 -1.30 -11.29
CA ALA A 138 5.35 -1.67 -10.60
C ALA A 138 4.13 -0.95 -11.19
N LEU A 139 4.23 0.35 -11.43
CA LEU A 139 3.15 1.13 -12.05
C LEU A 139 2.84 0.64 -13.48
N ARG A 140 3.86 0.35 -14.29
CA ARG A 140 3.67 -0.24 -15.64
C ARG A 140 2.98 -1.59 -15.57
N GLU A 141 3.34 -2.44 -14.61
CA GLU A 141 2.74 -3.75 -14.45
C GLU A 141 1.28 -3.66 -13.98
N MET A 142 0.99 -2.75 -13.04
CA MET A 142 -0.38 -2.43 -12.64
C MET A 142 -1.21 -1.93 -13.83
N HIS A 143 -0.63 -1.03 -14.63
CA HIS A 143 -1.28 -0.54 -15.85
C HIS A 143 -1.53 -1.66 -16.86
N ARG A 144 -0.57 -2.56 -17.07
CA ARG A 144 -0.68 -3.69 -18.00
C ARG A 144 -1.89 -4.59 -17.73
N VAL A 145 -2.13 -4.92 -16.45
CA VAL A 145 -3.20 -5.87 -16.08
C VAL A 145 -4.58 -5.23 -15.99
N LEU A 146 -4.68 -3.90 -15.89
CA LEU A 146 -5.96 -3.19 -15.92
C LEU A 146 -6.60 -3.28 -17.33
N LYS A 147 -7.91 -3.40 -17.38
CA LYS A 147 -8.71 -3.23 -18.60
C LYS A 147 -8.70 -1.77 -19.04
N SER A 148 -9.15 -1.49 -20.26
CA SER A 148 -9.49 -0.13 -20.68
C SER A 148 -10.49 0.46 -19.68
N ASP A 149 -10.28 1.72 -19.30
CA ASP A 149 -11.01 2.44 -18.24
C ASP A 149 -10.93 1.79 -16.84
N GLY A 150 -10.05 0.81 -16.66
CA GLY A 150 -9.79 0.21 -15.35
C GLY A 150 -9.15 1.22 -14.40
N GLU A 151 -9.54 1.16 -13.14
CA GLU A 151 -9.22 2.17 -12.13
C GLU A 151 -8.12 1.72 -11.18
N THR A 152 -7.37 2.68 -10.65
CA THR A 152 -6.45 2.42 -9.53
C THR A 152 -6.72 3.34 -8.36
N ALA A 153 -6.54 2.82 -7.14
CA ALA A 153 -6.53 3.60 -5.90
C ALA A 153 -5.35 3.18 -5.03
N ILE A 154 -4.45 4.11 -4.78
CA ILE A 154 -3.18 3.89 -4.09
C ILE A 154 -3.14 4.74 -2.83
N LEU A 155 -2.92 4.12 -1.69
CA LEU A 155 -2.69 4.80 -0.41
C LEU A 155 -1.21 4.73 -0.05
N GLU A 156 -0.62 5.88 0.24
CA GLU A 156 0.73 5.94 0.80
C GLU A 156 0.87 7.04 1.86
N PHE A 157 1.84 6.84 2.76
CA PHE A 157 2.21 7.87 3.71
C PHE A 157 2.80 9.08 2.99
N ALA A 158 2.50 10.26 3.51
CA ALA A 158 3.01 11.51 2.99
C ALA A 158 3.43 12.44 4.13
N LEU A 159 4.14 13.50 3.81
CA LEU A 159 4.48 14.54 4.77
C LEU A 159 3.43 15.65 4.75
N PRO A 160 2.89 16.07 5.90
CA PRO A 160 2.00 17.21 5.97
C PRO A 160 2.60 18.45 5.30
N ARG A 161 1.78 19.20 4.54
CA ARG A 161 2.21 20.46 3.91
C ARG A 161 2.37 21.59 4.92
N SER A 162 1.45 21.65 5.90
CA SER A 162 1.49 22.67 6.95
C SER A 162 2.61 22.38 7.95
N ASP A 163 3.47 23.35 8.20
CA ASP A 163 4.54 23.24 9.19
C ASP A 163 4.01 23.00 10.60
N LEU A 164 2.80 23.47 10.90
CA LEU A 164 2.12 23.24 12.18
C LEU A 164 1.88 21.74 12.44
N LEU A 165 1.54 20.97 11.40
CA LEU A 165 1.35 19.53 11.49
C LEU A 165 2.64 18.75 11.20
N ARG A 166 3.50 19.28 10.34
CA ARG A 166 4.72 18.60 9.87
C ARG A 166 5.75 18.44 10.99
N LYS A 167 5.96 19.47 11.80
CA LYS A 167 6.94 19.41 12.91
C LYS A 167 6.60 18.34 13.97
N PRO A 168 5.38 18.30 14.55
CA PRO A 168 5.00 17.25 15.48
C PRO A 168 4.93 15.87 14.83
N TYR A 169 4.50 15.78 13.56
CA TYR A 169 4.50 14.52 12.82
C TYR A 169 5.91 13.96 12.65
N LEU A 170 6.89 14.76 12.21
CA LEU A 170 8.28 14.34 12.08
C LEU A 170 8.90 13.99 13.44
N PHE A 171 8.56 14.71 14.50
CA PHE A 171 8.99 14.36 15.86
C PHE A 171 8.46 12.99 16.28
N TYR A 172 7.16 12.74 16.08
CA TYR A 172 6.54 11.43 16.32
C TYR A 172 7.24 10.32 15.50
N PHE A 173 7.42 10.55 14.22
CA PHE A 173 7.99 9.59 13.28
C PHE A 173 9.44 9.22 13.60
N ARG A 174 10.26 10.19 14.01
CA ARG A 174 11.69 9.99 14.29
C ARG A 174 11.99 9.54 15.70
N ASN A 175 11.16 9.94 16.68
CA ASN A 175 11.49 9.75 18.09
C ASN A 175 10.56 8.76 18.81
N ILE A 176 9.27 8.74 18.48
CA ILE A 176 8.27 7.94 19.21
C ILE A 176 8.08 6.59 18.52
N LEU A 177 7.83 6.61 17.23
CA LEU A 177 7.56 5.40 16.42
C LEU A 177 8.65 4.33 16.51
N PRO A 178 9.97 4.64 16.39
CA PRO A 178 11.03 3.64 16.52
C PRO A 178 11.13 3.04 17.93
N ARG A 179 10.84 3.83 18.98
CA ARG A 179 10.85 3.35 20.38
C ARG A 179 9.70 2.36 20.62
N ILE A 180 8.49 2.69 20.16
CA ILE A 180 7.34 1.79 20.27
C ILE A 180 7.59 0.51 19.45
N GLY A 181 8.11 0.66 18.24
CA GLY A 181 8.44 -0.46 17.35
C GLY A 181 9.52 -1.37 17.94
N GLY A 182 10.57 -0.81 18.52
CA GLY A 182 11.65 -1.55 19.16
C GLY A 182 11.20 -2.32 20.41
N TRP A 183 10.28 -1.76 21.19
CA TRP A 183 9.71 -2.43 22.37
C TRP A 183 8.78 -3.60 22.00
N LEU A 184 8.04 -3.46 20.91
CA LEU A 184 7.07 -4.46 20.47
C LEU A 184 7.66 -5.51 19.51
N SER A 185 8.81 -5.25 18.89
CA SER A 185 9.53 -6.15 18.01
C SER A 185 11.04 -6.00 18.20
N PRO A 186 11.70 -6.92 18.92
CA PRO A 186 13.16 -6.86 19.19
C PRO A 186 14.06 -6.88 17.94
N ARG A 187 13.52 -7.23 16.77
CA ARG A 187 14.17 -7.15 15.46
C ARG A 187 13.68 -5.95 14.64
N GLY A 188 13.38 -4.85 15.29
CA GLY A 188 12.63 -3.65 14.89
C GLY A 188 13.13 -2.82 13.70
N SER A 189 13.81 -3.40 12.70
CA SER A 189 14.25 -2.69 11.49
C SER A 189 13.10 -2.06 10.70
N ALA A 190 11.88 -2.61 10.75
CA ALA A 190 10.72 -2.08 10.02
C ALA A 190 10.29 -0.67 10.44
N TYR A 191 10.47 -0.30 11.71
CA TYR A 191 10.04 0.99 12.25
C TYR A 191 11.10 2.08 12.19
N THR A 192 12.38 1.70 12.05
CA THR A 192 13.46 2.63 11.68
C THR A 192 13.46 2.88 10.17
N TYR A 193 13.11 1.87 9.38
CA TYR A 193 12.95 1.93 7.93
C TYR A 193 11.80 2.85 7.49
N LEU A 194 10.68 2.88 8.23
CA LEU A 194 9.46 3.57 7.79
C LEU A 194 9.67 5.09 7.56
N PRO A 195 10.30 5.87 8.46
CA PRO A 195 10.53 7.29 8.21
C PRO A 195 11.33 7.56 6.93
N ASP A 196 12.40 6.81 6.70
CA ASP A 196 13.26 7.01 5.55
C ASP A 196 12.58 6.62 4.24
N SER A 197 11.81 5.52 4.24
CA SER A 197 11.05 5.10 3.06
C SER A 197 9.95 6.10 2.67
N VAL A 198 9.30 6.75 3.65
CA VAL A 198 8.29 7.80 3.41
C VAL A 198 8.94 9.07 2.85
N MET A 199 10.12 9.45 3.37
CA MET A 199 10.84 10.65 2.87
C MET A 199 11.39 10.45 1.46
N GLN A 200 11.71 9.22 1.05
CA GLN A 200 12.24 8.91 -0.28
C GLN A 200 11.15 8.62 -1.32
N PHE A 201 9.91 8.43 -0.89
CA PHE A 201 8.80 8.16 -1.80
C PHE A 201 8.33 9.44 -2.49
N PRO A 202 8.15 9.46 -3.83
CA PRO A 202 7.59 10.60 -4.52
C PRO A 202 6.18 10.90 -4.00
N GLN A 203 5.87 12.16 -3.77
CA GLN A 203 4.63 12.54 -3.14
C GLN A 203 3.79 13.46 -4.01
N ARG A 204 2.47 13.31 -3.96
CA ARG A 204 1.47 14.17 -4.60
C ARG A 204 1.73 14.35 -6.10
N GLU A 205 2.04 15.57 -6.54
CA GLU A 205 2.25 15.94 -7.94
C GLU A 205 3.40 15.16 -8.59
N GLU A 206 4.42 14.82 -7.83
CA GLU A 206 5.54 14.01 -8.34
C GLU A 206 5.09 12.57 -8.62
N PHE A 207 4.27 11.99 -7.72
CA PHE A 207 3.79 10.64 -7.91
C PHE A 207 2.71 10.54 -9.01
N THR A 208 1.78 11.51 -9.09
CA THR A 208 0.79 11.53 -10.18
C THR A 208 1.44 11.70 -11.54
N ARG A 209 2.50 12.52 -11.66
CA ARG A 209 3.29 12.59 -12.89
C ARG A 209 3.86 11.23 -13.29
N ARG A 210 4.43 10.47 -12.35
CA ARG A 210 4.92 9.10 -12.64
C ARG A 210 3.81 8.17 -13.09
N MET A 211 2.60 8.30 -12.53
CA MET A 211 1.44 7.56 -13.01
C MET A 211 1.11 7.93 -14.46
N GLU A 212 1.12 9.23 -14.79
CA GLU A 212 0.87 9.73 -16.16
C GLU A 212 1.94 9.25 -17.14
N ASP A 213 3.22 9.28 -16.74
CA ASP A 213 4.36 8.83 -17.56
C ASP A 213 4.27 7.34 -17.96
N VAL A 214 3.59 6.52 -17.16
CA VAL A 214 3.36 5.09 -17.49
C VAL A 214 2.01 4.82 -18.16
N GLY A 215 1.21 5.86 -18.46
CA GLY A 215 -0.01 5.77 -19.25
C GLY A 215 -1.33 5.88 -18.45
N PHE A 216 -1.30 6.12 -17.16
CA PHE A 216 -2.53 6.43 -16.43
C PHE A 216 -3.06 7.81 -16.82
N ARG A 217 -4.37 7.94 -16.98
CA ARG A 217 -5.10 9.21 -17.18
C ARG A 217 -5.83 9.59 -15.91
N ASP A 218 -6.23 10.85 -15.83
CA ASP A 218 -6.96 11.40 -14.69
C ASP A 218 -6.27 11.08 -13.37
N ALA A 219 -4.93 11.19 -13.35
CA ALA A 219 -4.16 10.95 -12.15
C ALA A 219 -4.35 12.10 -11.17
N HIS A 220 -5.00 11.82 -10.05
CA HIS A 220 -5.29 12.78 -9.00
C HIS A 220 -4.77 12.30 -7.66
N TRP A 221 -4.50 13.25 -6.79
CA TRP A 221 -4.15 12.96 -5.40
C TRP A 221 -5.06 13.72 -4.43
N HIS A 222 -5.26 13.15 -3.27
CA HIS A 222 -6.07 13.74 -2.20
C HIS A 222 -5.43 13.47 -0.84
N ASP A 223 -5.16 14.56 -0.08
CA ASP A 223 -4.62 14.46 1.27
C ASP A 223 -5.68 13.95 2.25
N LEU A 224 -5.29 12.97 3.06
CA LEU A 224 -6.09 12.45 4.15
C LEU A 224 -5.44 12.82 5.49
N THR A 225 -6.27 13.11 6.49
CA THR A 225 -5.85 13.38 7.87
C THR A 225 -4.71 14.41 7.95
N GLY A 226 -4.94 15.60 7.37
CA GLY A 226 -3.95 16.68 7.38
C GLY A 226 -2.71 16.44 6.53
N GLY A 227 -2.74 15.47 5.60
CA GLY A 227 -1.67 15.18 4.67
C GLY A 227 -0.62 14.19 5.18
N ILE A 228 -0.92 13.43 6.24
CA ILE A 228 -0.06 12.31 6.68
C ILE A 228 -0.23 11.04 5.85
N VAL A 229 -1.30 10.96 5.08
CA VAL A 229 -1.57 9.94 4.07
C VAL A 229 -2.11 10.63 2.83
N CYS A 230 -1.73 10.14 1.68
CA CYS A 230 -2.23 10.58 0.40
C CYS A 230 -2.93 9.41 -0.32
N LEU A 231 -4.11 9.67 -0.86
CA LEU A 231 -4.83 8.78 -1.74
C LEU A 231 -4.60 9.26 -3.17
N TYR A 232 -4.09 8.37 -4.01
CA TYR A 232 -3.91 8.60 -5.43
C TYR A 232 -4.91 7.76 -6.21
N THR A 233 -5.49 8.34 -7.25
CA THR A 233 -6.40 7.66 -8.17
C THR A 233 -5.96 7.91 -9.60
N GLY A 234 -6.31 7.01 -10.49
CA GLY A 234 -6.06 7.14 -11.92
C GLY A 234 -6.81 6.07 -12.69
N ARG A 235 -6.85 6.21 -14.01
CA ARG A 235 -7.50 5.26 -14.92
C ARG A 235 -6.52 4.83 -15.99
N ARG A 236 -6.65 3.58 -16.43
CA ARG A 236 -6.01 3.17 -17.68
C ARG A 236 -6.73 3.82 -18.85
N ASP A 237 -5.97 4.25 -19.83
CA ASP A 237 -6.53 4.70 -21.11
C ASP A 237 -7.23 3.54 -21.88
N SER A 238 -8.04 3.93 -22.85
CA SER A 238 -8.85 3.01 -23.67
C SER A 238 -8.00 2.15 -24.59
#